data_d2333a6c32e788bc138a388032d0e4ce
#
_entry.id   d2333a6c32e788bc138a388032d0e4ce
#
_cell.length_a   1.000
_cell.length_b   1.000
_cell.length_c   1.000
_cell.angle_alpha   90.00
_cell.angle_beta   90.00
_cell.angle_gamma   90.00
#
_symmetry.space_group_name_H-M   'P 1'
#
loop_
_entity.id
_entity.type
_entity.pdbx_description
1 polymer ?
#
loop_
_entity_poly.entity_id
_entity_poly.type
_entity_poly.pdbx_seq_one_letter_code
_entity_poly.pdbx_strand_id
1 'polypeptide(L)'
;MVWNDTLKKNIPERWKVESVISNRLASVIKPGIEVFDTKTYLATADVKGTTLSVGTIIDYGGRESRANMQPSINSVWFAKMKNSIKHLNLNKEMQPFISNTILSTGFCGLQCSEESFEYIASYIANPYFEIHKDMLAHGATQEAINNDDLAGVHIIIPSDAVLHAYHEITQPIYAQISKNICENQELVKLRDWLLPMLMNGQATISD
;
A
#
# COMPACT_ATOMS: atom_id res chain seq x y z
N MET A 1 -3.19 -31.71 8.53
CA MET A 1 -4.10 -30.56 8.75
C MET A 1 -4.50 -30.58 10.21
N VAL A 2 -4.35 -29.46 10.90
CA VAL A 2 -4.78 -29.27 12.28
C VAL A 2 -5.73 -28.11 12.36
N TRP A 3 -6.69 -28.20 13.30
CA TRP A 3 -7.61 -27.11 13.56
C TRP A 3 -6.89 -25.92 14.23
N ASN A 4 -7.11 -24.72 13.72
CA ASN A 4 -6.60 -23.48 14.29
C ASN A 4 -7.77 -22.68 14.90
N ASP A 5 -7.72 -22.48 16.21
CA ASP A 5 -8.80 -21.80 16.93
C ASP A 5 -8.92 -20.32 16.61
N THR A 6 -7.81 -19.66 16.28
CA THR A 6 -7.80 -18.23 15.92
C THR A 6 -8.50 -18.01 14.59
N LEU A 7 -8.21 -18.84 13.59
CA LEU A 7 -8.78 -18.70 12.25
C LEU A 7 -10.09 -19.47 12.06
N LYS A 8 -10.47 -20.34 13.03
CA LYS A 8 -11.62 -21.27 12.91
C LYS A 8 -11.57 -22.11 11.62
N LYS A 9 -10.38 -22.57 11.23
CA LYS A 9 -10.12 -23.33 10.00
C LYS A 9 -9.05 -24.40 10.23
N ASN A 10 -9.05 -25.42 9.37
CA ASN A 10 -7.94 -26.37 9.31
C ASN A 10 -6.79 -25.80 8.49
N ILE A 11 -5.59 -25.81 9.05
CA ILE A 11 -4.33 -25.42 8.38
C ILE A 11 -3.34 -26.57 8.36
N PRO A 12 -2.34 -26.57 7.46
CA PRO A 12 -1.24 -27.51 7.51
C PRO A 12 -0.54 -27.48 8.87
N GLU A 13 -0.21 -28.63 9.45
CA GLU A 13 0.36 -28.76 10.79
C GLU A 13 1.65 -27.94 11.02
N ARG A 14 2.45 -27.77 9.97
CA ARG A 14 3.71 -27.03 10.02
C ARG A 14 3.55 -25.51 9.79
N TRP A 15 2.35 -25.04 9.48
CA TRP A 15 2.11 -23.62 9.28
C TRP A 15 1.75 -22.96 10.61
N LYS A 16 2.17 -21.71 10.74
CA LYS A 16 1.89 -20.90 11.94
C LYS A 16 0.85 -19.86 11.65
N VAL A 17 0.22 -19.36 12.69
CA VAL A 17 -0.66 -18.18 12.63
C VAL A 17 -0.03 -17.14 13.54
N GLU A 18 0.27 -15.99 12.95
CA GLU A 18 0.95 -14.89 13.64
C GLU A 18 0.23 -13.57 13.36
N SER A 19 0.55 -12.52 14.12
CA SER A 19 0.03 -11.18 13.85
C SER A 19 0.50 -10.66 12.50
N VAL A 20 -0.35 -9.94 11.78
CA VAL A 20 -0.02 -9.34 10.48
C VAL A 20 1.09 -8.29 10.57
N ILE A 21 1.24 -7.63 11.73
CA ILE A 21 2.19 -6.53 11.92
C ILE A 21 3.51 -6.94 12.57
N SER A 22 3.62 -8.16 13.06
CA SER A 22 4.81 -8.64 13.79
C SER A 22 5.02 -10.12 13.51
N ASN A 23 5.67 -10.40 12.39
CA ASN A 23 6.00 -11.75 11.95
C ASN A 23 7.26 -11.72 11.07
N ARG A 24 7.73 -12.88 10.63
CA ARG A 24 8.92 -12.97 9.77
C ARG A 24 8.72 -12.45 8.34
N LEU A 25 7.49 -12.27 7.89
CA LEU A 25 7.16 -11.87 6.52
C LEU A 25 7.02 -10.35 6.39
N ALA A 26 6.56 -9.67 7.46
CA ALA A 26 6.30 -8.24 7.44
C ALA A 26 6.50 -7.59 8.81
N SER A 27 6.85 -6.30 8.79
CA SER A 27 6.94 -5.44 9.98
C SER A 27 6.34 -4.07 9.69
N VAL A 28 5.80 -3.43 10.72
CA VAL A 28 5.20 -2.09 10.58
C VAL A 28 6.25 -1.04 10.29
N ILE A 29 6.01 -0.23 9.25
CA ILE A 29 6.80 0.96 8.96
C ILE A 29 6.42 2.06 9.95
N LYS A 30 7.41 2.54 10.70
CA LYS A 30 7.22 3.62 11.68
C LYS A 30 7.15 4.98 10.97
N PRO A 31 6.38 5.95 11.53
CA PRO A 31 6.44 7.32 11.06
C PRO A 31 7.86 7.89 11.17
N GLY A 32 8.24 8.63 10.16
CA GLY A 32 9.56 9.28 10.06
C GLY A 32 9.94 9.49 8.60
N ILE A 33 10.52 10.64 8.31
CA ILE A 33 11.00 11.01 6.99
C ILE A 33 12.33 11.75 7.13
N GLU A 34 13.18 11.59 6.15
CA GLU A 34 14.41 12.40 6.03
C GLU A 34 14.11 13.79 5.47
N VAL A 35 15.05 14.72 5.64
CA VAL A 35 14.97 16.07 5.03
C VAL A 35 15.01 15.96 3.51
N PHE A 36 14.16 16.70 2.83
CA PHE A 36 14.07 16.74 1.37
C PHE A 36 13.74 18.18 0.90
N ASP A 37 14.06 18.48 -0.36
CA ASP A 37 13.71 19.76 -0.96
C ASP A 37 12.23 19.81 -1.33
N THR A 38 11.80 18.94 -2.23
CA THR A 38 10.38 18.81 -2.63
C THR A 38 10.00 17.36 -2.86
N LYS A 39 8.80 16.98 -2.41
CA LYS A 39 8.18 15.68 -2.70
C LYS A 39 6.68 15.82 -2.91
N THR A 40 6.07 14.83 -3.50
CA THR A 40 4.62 14.73 -3.64
C THR A 40 4.03 14.12 -2.37
N TYR A 41 3.14 14.84 -1.70
CA TYR A 41 2.35 14.31 -0.59
C TYR A 41 1.07 13.69 -1.11
N LEU A 42 0.77 12.48 -0.64
CA LEU A 42 -0.50 11.79 -0.86
C LEU A 42 -1.23 11.61 0.47
N ALA A 43 -2.34 12.33 0.60
CA ALA A 43 -3.31 12.08 1.65
C ALA A 43 -4.12 10.80 1.34
N THR A 44 -4.86 10.29 2.32
CA THR A 44 -5.74 9.13 2.07
C THR A 44 -6.84 9.45 1.04
N ALA A 45 -7.24 10.71 0.90
CA ALA A 45 -8.20 11.14 -0.11
C ALA A 45 -7.68 11.00 -1.55
N ASP A 46 -6.37 11.09 -1.73
CA ASP A 46 -5.70 11.05 -3.05
C ASP A 46 -5.59 9.61 -3.61
N VAL A 47 -6.00 8.63 -2.86
CA VAL A 47 -6.00 7.22 -3.28
C VAL A 47 -7.45 6.72 -3.34
N LYS A 48 -7.82 6.11 -4.48
CA LYS A 48 -9.12 5.45 -4.70
C LYS A 48 -8.89 4.01 -5.12
N GLY A 49 -9.12 3.06 -4.21
CA GLY A 49 -8.72 1.67 -4.42
C GLY A 49 -7.20 1.57 -4.56
N THR A 50 -6.71 1.29 -5.76
CA THR A 50 -5.28 1.29 -6.15
C THR A 50 -4.90 2.45 -7.06
N THR A 51 -5.84 3.33 -7.40
CA THR A 51 -5.61 4.49 -8.28
C THR A 51 -5.08 5.67 -7.47
N LEU A 52 -4.06 6.33 -8.01
CA LEU A 52 -3.37 7.47 -7.41
C LEU A 52 -3.77 8.76 -8.11
N SER A 53 -4.09 9.82 -7.38
CA SER A 53 -4.19 11.18 -7.91
C SER A 53 -2.80 11.83 -8.02
N VAL A 54 -2.77 13.07 -8.52
CA VAL A 54 -1.52 13.83 -8.70
C VAL A 54 -0.86 14.18 -7.35
N GLY A 55 -1.63 14.24 -6.26
CA GLY A 55 -1.13 14.66 -4.94
C GLY A 55 -0.79 16.15 -4.87
N THR A 56 -0.12 16.55 -3.78
CA THR A 56 0.28 17.94 -3.52
C THR A 56 1.79 18.02 -3.41
N ILE A 57 2.43 18.95 -4.10
CA ILE A 57 3.87 19.22 -3.94
C ILE A 57 4.09 19.92 -2.61
N ILE A 58 4.99 19.40 -1.79
CA ILE A 58 5.37 19.95 -0.48
C ILE A 58 6.89 20.01 -0.35
N ASP A 59 7.36 20.94 0.46
CA ASP A 59 8.72 20.96 1.01
C ASP A 59 8.76 20.41 2.45
N TYR A 60 9.96 20.14 2.94
CA TYR A 60 10.10 19.58 4.29
C TYR A 60 9.63 20.52 5.39
N GLY A 61 9.85 21.84 5.27
CA GLY A 61 9.53 22.85 6.27
C GLY A 61 8.04 23.18 6.34
N GLY A 62 7.39 23.24 5.18
CA GLY A 62 5.96 23.59 5.04
C GLY A 62 5.00 22.39 5.11
N ARG A 63 5.51 21.17 5.31
CA ARG A 63 4.65 19.97 5.34
C ARG A 63 3.69 19.93 6.51
N GLU A 64 2.53 19.36 6.30
CA GLU A 64 1.62 19.00 7.38
C GLU A 64 2.24 17.92 8.29
N SER A 65 1.91 17.92 9.58
CA SER A 65 2.37 16.91 10.54
C SER A 65 1.99 15.48 10.14
N ARG A 66 0.90 15.34 9.37
CA ARG A 66 0.43 14.05 8.82
C ARG A 66 1.25 13.55 7.64
N ALA A 67 2.02 14.42 6.95
CA ALA A 67 2.94 14.04 5.88
C ALA A 67 4.23 13.47 6.47
N ASN A 68 4.18 12.25 7.01
CA ASN A 68 5.25 11.69 7.82
C ASN A 68 5.49 10.17 7.62
N MET A 69 5.04 9.61 6.50
CA MET A 69 5.26 8.20 6.17
C MET A 69 6.08 8.11 4.89
N GLN A 70 7.33 7.62 4.99
CA GLN A 70 8.20 7.40 3.83
C GLN A 70 7.93 6.02 3.23
N PRO A 71 7.48 5.94 1.96
CA PRO A 71 7.41 4.67 1.25
C PRO A 71 8.79 4.04 1.04
N SER A 72 8.80 2.71 0.98
CA SER A 72 10.00 1.91 0.70
C SER A 72 9.71 0.82 -0.32
N ILE A 73 10.75 0.27 -0.95
CA ILE A 73 10.60 -0.88 -1.85
C ILE A 73 10.09 -2.09 -1.06
N ASN A 74 9.25 -2.91 -1.69
CA ASN A 74 8.59 -4.06 -1.09
C ASN A 74 7.75 -3.70 0.14
N SER A 75 7.03 -2.58 0.07
CA SER A 75 6.09 -2.17 1.10
C SER A 75 4.64 -2.21 0.63
N VAL A 76 3.77 -2.65 1.54
CA VAL A 76 2.33 -2.74 1.32
C VAL A 76 1.64 -1.76 2.26
N TRP A 77 0.77 -0.92 1.71
CA TRP A 77 0.11 0.14 2.44
C TRP A 77 -1.40 0.01 2.34
N PHE A 78 -2.09 0.30 3.43
CA PHE A 78 -3.56 0.35 3.48
C PHE A 78 -4.04 1.51 4.34
N ALA A 79 -5.26 2.01 4.05
CA ALA A 79 -5.88 3.06 4.84
C ALA A 79 -6.34 2.51 6.20
N LYS A 80 -6.03 3.23 7.29
CA LYS A 80 -6.44 2.85 8.66
C LYS A 80 -7.92 3.10 8.94
N MET A 81 -8.55 4.00 8.20
CA MET A 81 -9.94 4.38 8.42
C MET A 81 -10.88 3.22 8.06
N LYS A 82 -11.90 3.03 8.89
CA LYS A 82 -13.00 2.08 8.66
C LYS A 82 -13.73 2.37 7.35
N ASN A 83 -14.18 1.33 6.66
CA ASN A 83 -14.84 1.40 5.36
C ASN A 83 -14.02 2.10 4.27
N SER A 84 -12.69 2.11 4.40
CA SER A 84 -11.79 2.77 3.47
C SER A 84 -10.86 1.73 2.82
N ILE A 85 -11.29 1.17 1.70
CA ILE A 85 -10.52 0.18 0.93
C ILE A 85 -9.58 0.94 -0.01
N LYS A 86 -8.32 1.10 0.42
CA LYS A 86 -7.27 1.79 -0.31
C LYS A 86 -5.95 1.08 -0.06
N HIS A 87 -5.36 0.54 -1.12
CA HIS A 87 -4.15 -0.26 -1.03
C HIS A 87 -3.09 0.28 -1.99
N LEU A 88 -1.84 0.35 -1.53
CA LEU A 88 -0.67 0.65 -2.36
C LEU A 88 0.35 -0.47 -2.19
N ASN A 89 0.73 -1.08 -3.31
CA ASN A 89 1.73 -2.14 -3.35
C ASN A 89 2.96 -1.60 -4.06
N LEU A 90 4.02 -1.32 -3.31
CA LEU A 90 5.18 -0.58 -3.78
C LEU A 90 6.38 -1.51 -3.92
N ASN A 91 6.61 -2.02 -5.12
CA ASN A 91 7.77 -2.82 -5.48
C ASN A 91 8.82 -1.98 -6.24
N LYS A 92 9.89 -2.60 -6.67
CA LYS A 92 11.00 -1.94 -7.38
C LYS A 92 10.59 -1.21 -8.67
N GLU A 93 9.52 -1.64 -9.33
CA GLU A 93 9.02 -1.03 -10.58
C GLU A 93 8.40 0.36 -10.32
N MET A 94 8.07 0.67 -9.06
CA MET A 94 7.55 1.99 -8.65
C MET A 94 8.61 2.89 -8.02
N GLN A 95 9.90 2.65 -8.26
CA GLN A 95 10.99 3.38 -7.61
C GLN A 95 10.93 4.90 -7.77
N PRO A 96 10.62 5.50 -8.95
CA PRO A 96 10.49 6.95 -9.06
C PRO A 96 9.39 7.51 -8.16
N PHE A 97 8.25 6.81 -8.05
CA PHE A 97 7.16 7.17 -7.15
C PHE A 97 7.60 7.07 -5.69
N ILE A 98 8.23 5.95 -5.29
CA ILE A 98 8.68 5.70 -3.91
C ILE A 98 9.63 6.81 -3.42
N SER A 99 10.61 7.19 -4.22
CA SER A 99 11.61 8.20 -3.86
C SER A 99 11.02 9.60 -3.72
N ASN A 100 10.02 9.93 -4.54
CA ASN A 100 9.47 11.28 -4.67
C ASN A 100 8.15 11.48 -3.92
N THR A 101 7.71 10.49 -3.13
CA THR A 101 6.41 10.55 -2.46
C THR A 101 6.54 10.47 -0.94
N ILE A 102 5.67 11.19 -0.24
CA ILE A 102 5.40 11.06 1.19
C ILE A 102 3.92 10.70 1.36
N LEU A 103 3.64 9.72 2.20
CA LEU A 103 2.27 9.31 2.51
C LEU A 103 1.78 9.91 3.83
N SER A 104 0.47 10.03 3.93
CA SER A 104 -0.19 10.43 5.18
C SER A 104 -0.07 9.36 6.27
N THR A 105 0.03 9.77 7.53
CA THR A 105 -0.10 8.89 8.71
C THR A 105 -1.48 8.22 8.82
N GLY A 106 -2.44 8.58 7.97
CA GLY A 106 -3.70 7.87 7.78
C GLY A 106 -3.54 6.51 7.09
N PHE A 107 -2.37 6.23 6.50
CA PHE A 107 -1.98 4.90 6.05
C PHE A 107 -1.19 4.15 7.13
N CYS A 108 -1.29 2.83 7.11
CA CYS A 108 -0.36 1.91 7.74
C CYS A 108 0.46 1.24 6.65
N GLY A 109 1.78 1.20 6.82
CA GLY A 109 2.71 0.54 5.93
C GLY A 109 3.33 -0.70 6.55
N LEU A 110 3.43 -1.76 5.77
CA LEU A 110 4.12 -3.00 6.12
C LEU A 110 5.36 -3.15 5.22
N GLN A 111 6.54 -3.20 5.82
CA GLN A 111 7.77 -3.55 5.13
C GLN A 111 7.86 -5.06 5.01
N CYS A 112 8.00 -5.55 3.80
CA CYS A 112 8.09 -6.96 3.47
C CYS A 112 9.50 -7.34 3.00
N SER A 113 9.86 -8.63 3.09
CA SER A 113 10.97 -9.17 2.31
C SER A 113 10.60 -9.26 0.82
N GLU A 114 11.58 -9.46 -0.05
CA GLU A 114 11.32 -9.64 -1.49
C GLU A 114 10.37 -10.82 -1.74
N GLU A 115 10.61 -11.96 -1.12
CA GLU A 115 9.79 -13.16 -1.29
C GLU A 115 8.39 -13.10 -0.66
N SER A 116 8.18 -12.22 0.33
CA SER A 116 6.91 -12.14 1.05
C SER A 116 5.98 -11.03 0.55
N PHE A 117 6.49 -10.12 -0.27
CA PHE A 117 5.76 -8.93 -0.69
C PHE A 117 4.41 -9.26 -1.34
N GLU A 118 4.39 -10.12 -2.34
CA GLU A 118 3.15 -10.46 -3.08
C GLU A 118 2.16 -11.21 -2.20
N TYR A 119 2.66 -12.05 -1.28
CA TYR A 119 1.82 -12.77 -0.35
C TYR A 119 1.11 -11.81 0.63
N ILE A 120 1.86 -10.87 1.21
CA ILE A 120 1.30 -9.83 2.08
C ILE A 120 0.35 -8.92 1.29
N ALA A 121 0.71 -8.49 0.08
CA ALA A 121 -0.14 -7.68 -0.77
C ALA A 121 -1.47 -8.38 -1.09
N SER A 122 -1.44 -9.68 -1.42
CA SER A 122 -2.63 -10.49 -1.67
C SER A 122 -3.48 -10.68 -0.42
N TYR A 123 -2.85 -10.82 0.75
CA TYR A 123 -3.56 -10.92 2.03
C TYR A 123 -4.29 -9.61 2.37
N ILE A 124 -3.62 -8.46 2.22
CA ILE A 124 -4.22 -7.14 2.47
C ILE A 124 -5.37 -6.85 1.48
N ALA A 125 -5.25 -7.31 0.23
CA ALA A 125 -6.32 -7.17 -0.76
C ALA A 125 -7.52 -8.11 -0.53
N ASN A 126 -7.40 -9.09 0.37
CA ASN A 126 -8.49 -10.03 0.64
C ASN A 126 -9.58 -9.40 1.51
N PRO A 127 -10.87 -9.59 1.21
CA PRO A 127 -11.98 -9.10 2.04
C PRO A 127 -11.89 -9.51 3.52
N TYR A 128 -11.28 -10.64 3.83
CA TYR A 128 -11.05 -11.06 5.22
C TYR A 128 -10.26 -10.01 6.01
N PHE A 129 -9.18 -9.46 5.43
CA PHE A 129 -8.39 -8.42 6.08
C PHE A 129 -9.23 -7.17 6.36
N GLU A 130 -9.94 -6.67 5.35
CA GLU A 130 -10.76 -5.47 5.48
C GLU A 130 -11.87 -5.61 6.53
N ILE A 131 -12.57 -6.76 6.55
CA ILE A 131 -13.58 -7.05 7.56
C ILE A 131 -12.99 -7.02 8.97
N HIS A 132 -11.83 -7.67 9.18
CA HIS A 132 -11.19 -7.71 10.52
C HIS A 132 -10.63 -6.36 10.93
N LYS A 133 -10.03 -5.61 9.98
CA LYS A 133 -9.60 -4.23 10.20
C LYS A 133 -10.77 -3.36 10.66
N ASP A 134 -11.90 -3.44 9.98
CA ASP A 134 -13.08 -2.63 10.28
C ASP A 134 -13.75 -3.03 11.60
N MET A 135 -13.72 -4.31 11.99
CA MET A 135 -14.21 -4.77 13.29
C MET A 135 -13.37 -4.24 14.47
N LEU A 136 -12.08 -4.01 14.27
CA LEU A 136 -11.17 -3.51 15.29
C LEU A 136 -11.03 -1.98 15.28
N ALA A 137 -11.61 -1.31 14.28
CA ALA A 137 -11.58 0.14 14.20
C ALA A 137 -12.45 0.77 15.27
N HIS A 138 -11.94 1.82 15.92
CA HIS A 138 -12.64 2.58 16.95
C HIS A 138 -12.35 4.07 16.87
N GLY A 139 -13.14 4.88 17.56
CA GLY A 139 -13.04 6.33 17.59
C GLY A 139 -14.39 7.00 17.62
N ALA A 140 -14.49 8.16 18.28
CA ALA A 140 -15.77 8.85 18.48
C ALA A 140 -16.27 9.60 17.23
N THR A 141 -15.36 10.16 16.43
CA THR A 141 -15.70 10.99 15.25
C THR A 141 -15.33 10.28 13.95
N GLN A 142 -14.18 9.64 13.92
CA GLN A 142 -13.70 8.82 12.80
C GLN A 142 -13.15 7.51 13.35
N GLU A 143 -13.79 6.40 12.99
CA GLU A 143 -13.32 5.09 13.37
C GLU A 143 -12.11 4.71 12.51
N ALA A 144 -11.01 4.40 13.15
CA ALA A 144 -9.79 3.95 12.52
C ALA A 144 -9.09 2.90 13.39
N ILE A 145 -8.33 2.01 12.76
CA ILE A 145 -7.51 1.06 13.47
C ILE A 145 -6.15 1.69 13.83
N ASN A 146 -5.66 1.43 15.02
CA ASN A 146 -4.28 1.75 15.40
C ASN A 146 -3.36 0.53 15.22
N ASN A 147 -2.06 0.71 15.45
CA ASN A 147 -1.10 -0.38 15.27
C ASN A 147 -1.26 -1.48 16.34
N ASP A 148 -1.68 -1.13 17.55
CA ASP A 148 -1.87 -2.11 18.64
C ASP A 148 -3.08 -3.01 18.36
N ASP A 149 -4.15 -2.44 17.80
CA ASP A 149 -5.33 -3.21 17.39
C ASP A 149 -5.03 -4.12 16.19
N LEU A 150 -4.18 -3.68 15.26
CA LEU A 150 -3.70 -4.51 14.14
C LEU A 150 -2.96 -5.76 14.61
N ALA A 151 -2.39 -5.75 15.82
CA ALA A 151 -1.81 -6.95 16.40
C ALA A 151 -2.83 -8.11 16.56
N GLY A 152 -4.11 -7.78 16.66
CA GLY A 152 -5.22 -8.76 16.68
C GLY A 152 -5.59 -9.35 15.31
N VAL A 153 -5.09 -8.80 14.21
CA VAL A 153 -5.30 -9.35 12.86
C VAL A 153 -4.25 -10.41 12.58
N HIS A 154 -4.69 -11.63 12.25
CA HIS A 154 -3.81 -12.79 12.13
C HIS A 154 -3.68 -13.26 10.67
N ILE A 155 -2.47 -13.63 10.30
CA ILE A 155 -2.10 -14.17 8.99
C ILE A 155 -1.49 -15.56 9.15
N ILE A 156 -1.72 -16.41 8.17
CA ILE A 156 -1.04 -17.72 8.08
C ILE A 156 0.39 -17.49 7.58
N ILE A 157 1.36 -18.11 8.26
CA ILE A 157 2.76 -18.12 7.85
C ILE A 157 3.05 -19.44 7.16
N PRO A 158 3.15 -19.48 5.82
CA PRO A 158 3.44 -20.71 5.08
C PRO A 158 4.89 -21.15 5.27
N SER A 159 5.22 -22.35 4.82
CA SER A 159 6.63 -22.77 4.72
C SER A 159 7.38 -21.98 3.64
N ASP A 160 8.70 -21.87 3.77
CA ASP A 160 9.53 -21.11 2.81
C ASP A 160 9.38 -21.63 1.38
N ALA A 161 9.29 -22.94 1.18
CA ALA A 161 9.10 -23.53 -0.14
C ALA A 161 7.77 -23.11 -0.80
N VAL A 162 6.69 -22.99 -0.01
CA VAL A 162 5.38 -22.52 -0.51
C VAL A 162 5.43 -21.03 -0.80
N LEU A 163 6.07 -20.25 0.08
CA LEU A 163 6.23 -18.82 -0.10
C LEU A 163 7.04 -18.50 -1.37
N HIS A 164 8.17 -19.19 -1.56
CA HIS A 164 9.00 -19.06 -2.74
C HIS A 164 8.24 -19.42 -4.03
N ALA A 165 7.55 -20.56 -4.05
CA ALA A 165 6.75 -20.96 -5.21
C ALA A 165 5.62 -19.96 -5.52
N TYR A 166 5.03 -19.33 -4.49
CA TYR A 166 4.04 -18.27 -4.65
C TYR A 166 4.67 -17.01 -5.25
N HIS A 167 5.82 -16.60 -4.75
CA HIS A 167 6.59 -15.46 -5.26
C HIS A 167 6.93 -15.62 -6.74
N GLU A 168 7.52 -16.74 -7.14
CA GLU A 168 7.89 -17.04 -8.54
C GLU A 168 6.70 -16.89 -9.52
N ILE A 169 5.50 -17.27 -9.10
CA ILE A 169 4.29 -17.16 -9.94
C ILE A 169 3.74 -15.74 -9.94
N THR A 170 3.75 -15.04 -8.81
CA THR A 170 3.02 -13.78 -8.63
C THR A 170 3.86 -12.53 -8.86
N GLN A 171 5.19 -12.60 -8.67
CA GLN A 171 6.10 -11.48 -8.87
C GLN A 171 5.96 -10.82 -10.26
N PRO A 172 5.95 -11.55 -11.39
CA PRO A 172 5.78 -10.92 -12.70
C PRO A 172 4.41 -10.25 -12.86
N ILE A 173 3.36 -10.76 -12.20
CA ILE A 173 2.02 -10.15 -12.22
C ILE A 173 2.04 -8.81 -11.48
N TYR A 174 2.58 -8.78 -10.27
CA TYR A 174 2.69 -7.53 -9.49
C TYR A 174 3.63 -6.51 -10.13
N ALA A 175 4.72 -6.97 -10.78
CA ALA A 175 5.59 -6.10 -11.55
C ALA A 175 4.83 -5.42 -12.71
N GLN A 176 4.01 -6.17 -13.44
CA GLN A 176 3.19 -5.61 -14.54
C GLN A 176 2.12 -4.65 -14.02
N ILE A 177 1.46 -4.97 -12.90
CA ILE A 177 0.49 -4.07 -12.26
C ILE A 177 1.16 -2.74 -11.90
N SER A 178 2.34 -2.78 -11.30
CA SER A 178 3.09 -1.59 -10.90
C SER A 178 3.51 -0.73 -12.10
N LYS A 179 3.98 -1.36 -13.19
CA LYS A 179 4.29 -0.66 -14.44
C LYS A 179 3.06 0.05 -15.01
N ASN A 180 1.92 -0.64 -15.05
CA ASN A 180 0.67 -0.06 -15.54
C ASN A 180 0.19 1.13 -14.68
N ILE A 181 0.39 1.08 -13.35
CA ILE A 181 0.08 2.20 -12.45
C ILE A 181 0.96 3.40 -12.78
N CYS A 182 2.26 3.21 -12.96
CA CYS A 182 3.19 4.28 -13.33
C CYS A 182 2.84 4.87 -14.71
N GLU A 183 2.58 4.03 -15.70
CA GLU A 183 2.17 4.47 -17.04
C GLU A 183 0.88 5.28 -17.01
N ASN A 184 -0.12 4.81 -16.27
CA ASN A 184 -1.38 5.55 -16.10
C ASN A 184 -1.17 6.93 -15.48
N GLN A 185 -0.24 7.06 -14.51
CA GLN A 185 0.09 8.37 -13.94
C GLN A 185 0.72 9.31 -14.97
N GLU A 186 1.63 8.81 -15.81
CA GLU A 186 2.24 9.62 -16.89
C GLU A 186 1.20 10.01 -17.95
N LEU A 187 0.30 9.11 -18.32
CA LEU A 187 -0.78 9.40 -19.25
C LEU A 187 -1.75 10.46 -18.70
N VAL A 188 -2.07 10.42 -17.40
CA VAL A 188 -2.88 11.45 -16.74
C VAL A 188 -2.18 12.81 -16.79
N LYS A 189 -0.88 12.89 -16.47
CA LYS A 189 -0.10 14.14 -16.57
C LYS A 189 -0.10 14.67 -18.00
N LEU A 190 0.14 13.81 -18.98
CA LEU A 190 0.14 14.18 -20.40
C LEU A 190 -1.23 14.71 -20.86
N ARG A 191 -2.31 14.03 -20.48
CA ARG A 191 -3.68 14.49 -20.76
C ARG A 191 -3.92 15.88 -20.16
N ASP A 192 -3.58 16.08 -18.91
CA ASP A 192 -3.84 17.34 -18.19
C ASP A 192 -2.99 18.50 -18.73
N TRP A 193 -1.84 18.19 -19.29
CA TRP A 193 -0.99 19.16 -19.99
C TRP A 193 -1.51 19.47 -21.40
N LEU A 194 -1.93 18.46 -22.18
CA LEU A 194 -2.40 18.64 -23.57
C LEU A 194 -3.80 19.25 -23.66
N LEU A 195 -4.71 18.89 -22.77
CA LEU A 195 -6.12 19.30 -22.87
C LEU A 195 -6.31 20.82 -22.94
N PRO A 196 -5.69 21.65 -22.09
CA PRO A 196 -5.77 23.10 -22.20
C PRO A 196 -5.19 23.63 -23.52
N MET A 197 -4.11 23.04 -24.05
CA MET A 197 -3.50 23.47 -25.32
C MET A 197 -4.42 23.21 -26.50
N LEU A 198 -5.08 22.04 -26.53
CA LEU A 198 -6.06 21.70 -27.56
C LEU A 198 -7.29 22.63 -27.49
N MET A 199 -7.79 22.89 -26.27
CA MET A 199 -8.95 23.78 -26.08
C MET A 199 -8.67 25.24 -26.49
N ASN A 200 -7.43 25.69 -26.33
CA ASN A 200 -7.00 27.04 -26.69
C ASN A 200 -6.48 27.15 -28.14
N GLY A 201 -6.53 26.09 -28.92
CA GLY A 201 -6.03 26.05 -30.29
C GLY A 201 -4.52 26.19 -30.44
N GLN A 202 -3.76 25.94 -29.34
CA GLN A 202 -2.29 25.98 -29.31
C GLN A 202 -1.66 24.68 -29.83
N ALA A 203 -2.43 23.61 -29.90
CA ALA A 203 -2.04 22.35 -30.49
C ALA A 203 -3.18 21.86 -31.42
N THR A 204 -2.81 21.25 -32.53
CA THR A 204 -3.75 20.60 -33.45
C THR A 204 -3.37 19.15 -33.66
N ILE A 205 -4.36 18.29 -33.80
CA ILE A 205 -4.13 16.89 -34.17
C ILE A 205 -4.00 16.91 -35.70
N SER A 206 -2.84 16.53 -36.23
CA SER A 206 -2.68 16.28 -37.67
C SER A 206 -3.09 14.84 -37.97
N ASP A 207 -3.93 14.66 -38.98
CA ASP A 207 -4.32 13.34 -39.49
C ASP A 207 -3.11 12.57 -40.05
#